data_8d63ca35cc51642a92d5c50954f990b8
#
_entry.id   8d63ca35cc51642a92d5c50954f990b8
#
_cell.length_a   1.000
_cell.length_b   1.000
_cell.length_c   1.000
_cell.angle_alpha   90.00
_cell.angle_beta   90.00
_cell.angle_gamma   90.00
#
_symmetry.space_group_name_H-M   'P 1'
#
loop_
_entity.id
_entity.type
_entity.pdbx_description
1 polymer ?
#
loop_
_entity_poly.entity_id
_entity_poly.type
_entity_poly.pdbx_seq_one_letter_code
_entity_poly.pdbx_strand_id
1 'polypeptide(L)'
;MALATTDAGPALATLVGELGGLVLSGGQALGFRPVQVRLGDATHGMTVELLEPWDVEHNDFLARFLARHGDGPHHLTVKVDDFDAALDAVRASGRSPVGVNRQDPNWMEAFLVPAEACGTVVQLAAQADPGDFASRFAAVEADGPLASPVWWPVLPPRPPTAVELCRVVLRTPDRHEARRFFGELLGGEEASSGAVTTELVWPGGARLCLEDHDGPPGIDRLELAGAAPERRVAGTRVVGS
;
A
#
# COMPACT_ATOMS: atom_id res chain seq x y z
N MET A 1 -0.83 -0.72 0.21
CA MET A 1 -0.07 0.39 -0.39
C MET A 1 0.05 1.54 0.60
N ALA A 2 1.07 2.38 0.47
CA ALA A 2 1.30 3.50 1.36
C ALA A 2 1.11 4.86 0.65
N LEU A 3 0.54 5.82 1.37
CA LEU A 3 0.40 7.22 1.01
C LEU A 3 1.19 8.05 2.02
N ALA A 4 2.06 8.92 1.53
CA ALA A 4 2.76 9.90 2.35
C ALA A 4 1.89 11.17 2.49
N THR A 5 1.84 11.72 3.69
CA THR A 5 1.10 12.97 3.97
C THR A 5 1.78 13.76 5.06
N THR A 6 1.67 15.08 4.98
CA THR A 6 2.15 16.00 6.02
C THR A 6 1.25 16.02 7.25
N ASP A 7 -0.03 15.60 7.09
CA ASP A 7 -1.04 15.51 8.16
C ASP A 7 -2.01 14.36 7.83
N ALA A 8 -2.01 13.34 8.67
CA ALA A 8 -2.89 12.18 8.50
C ALA A 8 -4.35 12.44 8.89
N GLY A 9 -4.65 13.50 9.63
CA GLY A 9 -6.00 13.80 10.12
C GLY A 9 -7.05 13.91 9.02
N PRO A 10 -6.88 14.73 7.97
CA PRO A 10 -7.83 14.81 6.85
C PRO A 10 -8.00 13.50 6.09
N ALA A 11 -6.92 12.75 5.89
CA ALA A 11 -6.97 11.45 5.23
C ALA A 11 -7.76 10.43 6.06
N LEU A 12 -7.58 10.42 7.38
CA LEU A 12 -8.34 9.56 8.30
C LEU A 12 -9.81 9.96 8.39
N ALA A 13 -10.11 11.25 8.38
CA ALA A 13 -11.51 11.71 8.33
C ALA A 13 -12.23 11.11 7.12
N THR A 14 -11.55 11.04 5.98
CA THR A 14 -12.11 10.41 4.76
C THR A 14 -12.08 8.89 4.83
N LEU A 15 -10.91 8.25 5.05
CA LEU A 15 -10.79 6.78 4.99
C LEU A 15 -11.63 6.09 6.07
N VAL A 16 -11.64 6.62 7.29
CA VAL A 16 -12.35 6.04 8.43
C VAL A 16 -13.75 6.64 8.57
N GLY A 17 -13.84 7.97 8.63
CA GLY A 17 -15.09 8.67 8.94
C GLY A 17 -16.11 8.64 7.82
N GLU A 18 -15.70 8.72 6.55
CA GLU A 18 -16.62 8.72 5.41
C GLU A 18 -16.70 7.35 4.73
N LEU A 19 -15.57 6.68 4.51
CA LEU A 19 -15.51 5.41 3.78
C LEU A 19 -15.63 4.17 4.68
N GLY A 20 -15.70 4.34 6.00
CA GLY A 20 -15.91 3.26 6.95
C GLY A 20 -14.71 2.30 7.13
N GLY A 21 -13.52 2.73 6.75
CA GLY A 21 -12.31 1.92 6.89
C GLY A 21 -12.03 1.53 8.33
N LEU A 22 -11.56 0.30 8.53
CA LEU A 22 -11.12 -0.21 9.82
C LEU A 22 -9.62 0.07 10.01
N VAL A 23 -9.28 0.80 11.07
CA VAL A 23 -7.87 0.96 11.43
C VAL A 23 -7.36 -0.33 12.04
N LEU A 24 -6.40 -0.97 11.38
CA LEU A 24 -5.80 -2.24 11.82
C LEU A 24 -4.71 -2.00 12.86
N SER A 25 -3.85 -1.04 12.61
CA SER A 25 -2.72 -0.72 13.47
C SER A 25 -2.27 0.72 13.25
N GLY A 26 -1.48 1.20 14.19
CA GLY A 26 -0.77 2.45 14.09
C GLY A 26 0.32 2.52 15.15
N GLY A 27 1.26 3.42 14.97
CA GLY A 27 2.38 3.52 15.89
C GLY A 27 3.33 4.65 15.55
N GLN A 28 4.50 4.58 16.12
CA GLN A 28 5.60 5.52 15.90
C GLN A 28 6.85 4.73 15.56
N ALA A 29 7.49 5.08 14.46
CA ALA A 29 8.73 4.51 13.98
C ALA A 29 9.75 5.63 13.79
N LEU A 30 11.00 5.29 13.57
CA LEU A 30 12.06 6.26 13.32
C LEU A 30 11.85 6.94 11.95
N GLY A 31 11.53 8.21 11.98
CA GLY A 31 11.28 9.04 10.80
C GLY A 31 9.83 9.15 10.36
N PHE A 32 8.92 8.33 10.86
CA PHE A 32 7.51 8.37 10.47
C PHE A 32 6.57 7.74 11.49
N ARG A 33 5.29 8.08 11.36
CA ARG A 33 4.19 7.43 12.09
C ARG A 33 3.28 6.75 11.08
N PRO A 34 3.19 5.40 11.07
CA PRO A 34 2.28 4.68 10.19
C PRO A 34 0.88 4.53 10.81
N VAL A 35 -0.15 4.56 9.97
CA VAL A 35 -1.51 4.10 10.30
C VAL A 35 -2.02 3.24 9.15
N GLN A 36 -2.43 2.01 9.46
CA GLN A 36 -2.96 1.07 8.47
C GLN A 36 -4.48 1.02 8.54
N VAL A 37 -5.14 1.35 7.45
CA VAL A 37 -6.60 1.39 7.31
C VAL A 37 -7.03 0.36 6.26
N ARG A 38 -7.84 -0.61 6.66
CA ARG A 38 -8.47 -1.55 5.74
C ARG A 38 -9.75 -0.94 5.18
N LEU A 39 -9.88 -0.86 3.86
CA LEU A 39 -11.11 -0.54 3.15
C LEU A 39 -11.69 -1.84 2.57
N GLY A 40 -12.81 -2.27 3.11
CA GLY A 40 -13.44 -3.57 2.86
C GLY A 40 -13.61 -4.39 4.13
N ASP A 41 -13.64 -5.71 3.98
CA ASP A 41 -13.76 -6.68 5.08
C ASP A 41 -12.51 -7.59 5.21
N ALA A 42 -12.63 -8.70 5.93
CA ALA A 42 -11.55 -9.65 6.12
C ALA A 42 -11.12 -10.37 4.82
N THR A 43 -12.02 -10.49 3.84
CA THR A 43 -11.84 -11.26 2.60
C THR A 43 -11.71 -10.38 1.36
N HIS A 44 -12.38 -9.24 1.34
CA HIS A 44 -12.42 -8.32 0.20
C HIS A 44 -11.86 -6.95 0.58
N GLY A 45 -11.25 -6.29 -0.39
CA GLY A 45 -10.67 -4.96 -0.20
C GLY A 45 -9.16 -4.97 0.03
N MET A 46 -8.59 -3.81 0.31
CA MET A 46 -7.16 -3.60 0.45
C MET A 46 -6.83 -2.68 1.63
N THR A 47 -5.58 -2.75 2.09
CA THR A 47 -5.08 -1.88 3.17
C THR A 47 -4.34 -0.69 2.57
N VAL A 48 -4.71 0.50 3.02
CA VAL A 48 -3.98 1.75 2.81
C VAL A 48 -3.21 2.07 4.07
N GLU A 49 -1.92 2.33 3.93
CA GLU A 49 -1.07 2.82 5.01
C GLU A 49 -0.84 4.32 4.82
N LEU A 50 -1.15 5.12 5.81
CA LEU A 50 -0.77 6.53 5.86
C LEU A 50 0.57 6.65 6.56
N LEU A 51 1.48 7.40 5.96
CA LEU A 51 2.80 7.70 6.52
C LEU A 51 2.87 9.20 6.79
N GLU A 52 3.04 9.59 8.06
CA GLU A 52 3.25 10.98 8.47
C GLU A 52 4.65 11.15 9.07
N PRO A 53 5.39 12.23 8.77
CA PRO A 53 6.71 12.46 9.35
C PRO A 53 6.68 12.51 10.88
N TRP A 54 7.64 11.83 11.49
CA TRP A 54 7.84 11.78 12.93
C TRP A 54 9.33 11.65 13.22
N ASP A 55 9.80 12.27 14.30
CA ASP A 55 11.20 12.17 14.72
C ASP A 55 12.22 12.46 13.59
N VAL A 56 11.93 13.51 12.83
CA VAL A 56 12.66 13.88 11.61
C VAL A 56 14.12 14.27 11.87
N GLU A 57 14.47 14.60 13.11
CA GLU A 57 15.85 14.90 13.49
C GLU A 57 16.74 13.64 13.41
N HIS A 58 16.18 12.46 13.64
CA HIS A 58 16.87 11.19 13.58
C HIS A 58 16.74 10.51 12.21
N ASN A 59 15.62 10.72 11.51
CA ASN A 59 15.44 10.20 10.17
C ASN A 59 14.44 11.07 9.38
N ASP A 60 14.92 11.76 8.37
CA ASP A 60 14.17 12.75 7.59
C ASP A 60 13.70 12.24 6.21
N PHE A 61 13.81 10.91 5.93
CA PHE A 61 13.54 10.38 4.59
C PHE A 61 12.14 10.76 4.07
N LEU A 62 11.11 10.63 4.93
CA LEU A 62 9.73 10.93 4.56
C LEU A 62 9.50 12.42 4.40
N ALA A 63 10.11 13.24 5.27
CA ALA A 63 10.06 14.70 5.15
C ALA A 63 10.70 15.18 3.83
N ARG A 64 11.83 14.57 3.42
CA ARG A 64 12.46 14.85 2.11
C ARG A 64 11.60 14.42 0.93
N PHE A 65 10.92 13.26 1.07
CA PHE A 65 9.99 12.80 0.04
C PHE A 65 8.86 13.82 -0.14
N LEU A 66 8.19 14.20 0.94
CA LEU A 66 7.09 15.16 0.92
C LEU A 66 7.51 16.55 0.41
N ALA A 67 8.71 17.02 0.76
CA ALA A 67 9.24 18.28 0.27
C ALA A 67 9.44 18.30 -1.26
N ARG A 68 9.69 17.14 -1.90
CA ARG A 68 9.90 17.01 -3.35
C ARG A 68 8.61 16.72 -4.11
N HIS A 69 7.73 15.92 -3.53
CA HIS A 69 6.59 15.33 -4.25
C HIS A 69 5.23 15.81 -3.74
N GLY A 70 5.20 16.45 -2.55
CA GLY A 70 3.95 16.72 -1.84
C GLY A 70 3.32 15.45 -1.29
N ASP A 71 2.12 15.58 -0.77
CA ASP A 71 1.29 14.45 -0.35
C ASP A 71 0.94 13.58 -1.56
N GLY A 72 1.05 12.26 -1.43
CA GLY A 72 0.77 11.35 -2.54
C GLY A 72 1.18 9.90 -2.31
N PRO A 73 1.07 9.07 -3.36
CA PRO A 73 1.51 7.69 -3.31
C PRO A 73 3.00 7.59 -2.97
N HIS A 74 3.34 6.72 -2.01
CA HIS A 74 4.72 6.49 -1.61
C HIS A 74 5.24 5.13 -2.12
N HIS A 75 4.54 4.03 -1.82
CA HIS A 75 4.96 2.71 -2.27
C HIS A 75 3.81 1.69 -2.36
N LEU A 76 4.04 0.64 -3.15
CA LEU A 76 3.27 -0.59 -3.12
C LEU A 76 4.00 -1.60 -2.24
N THR A 77 3.28 -2.30 -1.35
CA THR A 77 3.83 -3.41 -0.58
C THR A 77 3.35 -4.72 -1.19
N VAL A 78 4.28 -5.58 -1.59
CA VAL A 78 4.02 -6.96 -2.01
C VAL A 78 4.52 -7.87 -0.91
N LYS A 79 3.60 -8.64 -0.32
CA LYS A 79 3.96 -9.67 0.66
C LYS A 79 4.45 -10.90 -0.07
N VAL A 80 5.56 -11.46 0.39
CA VAL A 80 6.19 -12.67 -0.15
C VAL A 80 6.31 -13.72 0.96
N ASP A 81 6.14 -14.99 0.60
CA ASP A 81 6.21 -16.09 1.57
C ASP A 81 7.67 -16.42 1.95
N ASP A 82 8.58 -16.34 0.99
CA ASP A 82 10.03 -16.55 1.18
C ASP A 82 10.78 -15.28 0.77
N PHE A 83 11.27 -14.56 1.78
CA PHE A 83 11.93 -13.28 1.58
C PHE A 83 13.26 -13.41 0.83
N ASP A 84 14.06 -14.43 1.14
CA ASP A 84 15.37 -14.60 0.49
C ASP A 84 15.22 -15.10 -0.94
N ALA A 85 14.29 -16.02 -1.21
CA ALA A 85 13.98 -16.45 -2.55
C ALA A 85 13.45 -15.29 -3.42
N ALA A 86 12.60 -14.42 -2.88
CA ALA A 86 12.10 -13.25 -3.57
C ALA A 86 13.23 -12.25 -3.90
N LEU A 87 14.14 -12.00 -2.96
CA LEU A 87 15.32 -11.14 -3.18
C LEU A 87 16.23 -11.71 -4.26
N ASP A 88 16.48 -13.02 -4.26
CA ASP A 88 17.33 -13.67 -5.24
C ASP A 88 16.69 -13.64 -6.65
N ALA A 89 15.38 -13.85 -6.75
CA ALA A 89 14.64 -13.72 -8.00
C ALA A 89 14.72 -12.29 -8.56
N VAL A 90 14.53 -11.29 -7.70
CA VAL A 90 14.65 -9.87 -8.07
C VAL A 90 16.07 -9.56 -8.57
N ARG A 91 17.11 -10.00 -7.87
CA ARG A 91 18.51 -9.82 -8.31
C ARG A 91 18.80 -10.53 -9.62
N ALA A 92 18.31 -11.77 -9.78
CA ALA A 92 18.46 -12.53 -11.02
C ALA A 92 17.78 -11.85 -12.21
N SER A 93 16.73 -11.04 -11.98
CA SER A 93 16.10 -10.21 -12.99
C SER A 93 16.88 -8.94 -13.37
N GLY A 94 18.05 -8.71 -12.77
CA GLY A 94 18.91 -7.55 -13.00
C GLY A 94 18.56 -6.32 -12.16
N ARG A 95 17.68 -6.44 -11.17
CA ARG A 95 17.29 -5.34 -10.27
C ARG A 95 18.10 -5.36 -8.97
N SER A 96 18.18 -4.22 -8.30
CA SER A 96 19.03 -4.01 -7.11
C SER A 96 18.19 -3.61 -5.89
N PRO A 97 17.69 -4.57 -5.09
CA PRO A 97 16.97 -4.25 -3.86
C PRO A 97 17.83 -3.42 -2.90
N VAL A 98 17.24 -2.37 -2.34
CA VAL A 98 17.87 -1.49 -1.35
C VAL A 98 17.16 -1.58 0.01
N GLY A 99 17.80 -1.11 1.08
CA GLY A 99 17.19 -1.08 2.41
C GLY A 99 16.80 -2.46 2.95
N VAL A 100 17.56 -3.50 2.58
CA VAL A 100 17.27 -4.88 3.03
C VAL A 100 17.41 -4.97 4.54
N ASN A 101 16.31 -5.24 5.23
CA ASN A 101 16.23 -5.36 6.68
C ASN A 101 15.65 -6.72 7.08
N ARG A 102 16.38 -7.46 7.95
CA ARG A 102 15.99 -8.75 8.52
C ARG A 102 16.04 -8.76 10.04
N GLN A 103 16.17 -7.58 10.67
CA GLN A 103 16.36 -7.49 12.12
C GLN A 103 15.13 -7.95 12.90
N ASP A 104 13.95 -7.69 12.37
CA ASP A 104 12.70 -8.20 12.93
C ASP A 104 12.13 -9.30 12.01
N PRO A 105 12.10 -10.57 12.47
CA PRO A 105 11.52 -11.65 11.68
C PRO A 105 10.01 -11.49 11.44
N ASN A 106 9.32 -10.69 12.24
CA ASN A 106 7.91 -10.38 12.04
C ASN A 106 7.68 -9.30 10.98
N TRP A 107 8.75 -8.61 10.54
CA TRP A 107 8.69 -7.65 9.45
C TRP A 107 10.06 -7.50 8.77
N MET A 108 10.35 -8.44 7.89
CA MET A 108 11.49 -8.33 6.97
C MET A 108 11.09 -7.51 5.76
N GLU A 109 11.96 -6.65 5.27
CA GLU A 109 11.64 -5.77 4.14
C GLU A 109 12.82 -5.45 3.25
N ALA A 110 12.53 -5.10 2.00
CA ALA A 110 13.46 -4.53 1.05
C ALA A 110 12.68 -3.66 0.06
N PHE A 111 13.36 -2.74 -0.59
CA PHE A 111 12.72 -1.79 -1.50
C PHE A 111 13.35 -1.84 -2.88
N LEU A 112 12.52 -1.64 -3.90
CA LEU A 112 12.93 -1.35 -5.26
C LEU A 112 12.59 0.11 -5.57
N VAL A 113 13.56 0.81 -6.13
CA VAL A 113 13.39 2.22 -6.50
C VAL A 113 12.51 2.38 -7.76
N PRO A 114 11.87 3.55 -7.97
CA PRO A 114 10.94 3.73 -9.10
C PRO A 114 11.50 3.38 -10.47
N ALA A 115 12.80 3.65 -10.70
CA ALA A 115 13.44 3.35 -11.98
C ALA A 115 13.51 1.84 -12.29
N GLU A 116 13.44 0.99 -11.27
CA GLU A 116 13.48 -0.47 -11.39
C GLU A 116 12.12 -1.14 -11.17
N ALA A 117 11.09 -0.37 -10.78
CA ALA A 117 9.78 -0.86 -10.37
C ALA A 117 8.61 -0.10 -11.04
N CYS A 118 8.71 0.13 -12.35
CA CYS A 118 7.65 0.71 -13.18
C CYS A 118 7.14 2.07 -12.67
N GLY A 119 8.04 2.92 -12.15
CA GLY A 119 7.73 4.29 -11.74
C GLY A 119 7.18 4.46 -10.33
N THR A 120 7.14 3.41 -9.53
CA THR A 120 6.76 3.49 -8.11
C THR A 120 7.79 2.80 -7.22
N VAL A 121 7.85 3.15 -5.95
CA VAL A 121 8.62 2.34 -5.00
C VAL A 121 7.83 1.05 -4.73
N VAL A 122 8.50 -0.10 -4.76
CA VAL A 122 7.92 -1.38 -4.36
C VAL A 122 8.65 -1.90 -3.13
N GLN A 123 7.90 -2.12 -2.06
CA GLN A 123 8.37 -2.79 -0.85
C GLN A 123 8.06 -4.28 -0.96
N LEU A 124 9.07 -5.11 -0.87
CA LEU A 124 8.92 -6.53 -0.58
C LEU A 124 8.86 -6.69 0.93
N ALA A 125 7.85 -7.38 1.44
CA ALA A 125 7.70 -7.60 2.87
C ALA A 125 7.39 -9.07 3.17
N ALA A 126 7.99 -9.61 4.22
CA ALA A 126 7.71 -10.96 4.70
C ALA A 126 7.60 -10.98 6.22
N GLN A 127 6.85 -11.94 6.73
CA GLN A 127 6.66 -12.21 8.15
C GLN A 127 6.91 -13.68 8.40
N ALA A 128 7.70 -14.02 9.44
CA ALA A 128 7.97 -15.41 9.80
C ALA A 128 6.68 -16.18 10.15
N ASP A 129 5.73 -15.50 10.80
CA ASP A 129 4.39 -16.01 11.06
C ASP A 129 3.36 -14.93 10.69
N PRO A 130 2.80 -14.95 9.46
CA PRO A 130 1.79 -13.98 9.05
C PRO A 130 0.46 -14.15 9.81
N GLY A 131 0.23 -15.32 10.44
CA GLY A 131 -1.02 -15.66 11.08
C GLY A 131 -2.22 -15.62 10.12
N ASP A 132 -3.43 -15.84 10.65
CA ASP A 132 -4.66 -15.70 9.87
C ASP A 132 -5.16 -14.24 9.89
N PHE A 133 -5.25 -13.64 8.70
CA PHE A 133 -5.70 -12.26 8.57
C PHE A 133 -7.15 -12.07 9.04
N ALA A 134 -8.04 -13.03 8.77
CA ALA A 134 -9.44 -12.91 9.16
C ALA A 134 -9.61 -12.90 10.69
N SER A 135 -8.86 -13.73 11.39
CA SER A 135 -8.84 -13.74 12.86
C SER A 135 -8.30 -12.43 13.43
N ARG A 136 -7.23 -11.88 12.86
CA ARG A 136 -6.70 -10.56 13.27
C ARG A 136 -7.68 -9.43 12.99
N PHE A 137 -8.33 -9.46 11.84
CA PHE A 137 -9.35 -8.47 11.48
C PHE A 137 -10.51 -8.49 12.48
N ALA A 138 -11.05 -9.69 12.80
CA ALA A 138 -12.12 -9.84 13.78
C ALA A 138 -11.71 -9.37 15.19
N ALA A 139 -10.48 -9.65 15.61
CA ALA A 139 -9.97 -9.15 16.88
C ALA A 139 -9.89 -7.61 16.90
N VAL A 140 -9.43 -6.98 15.83
CA VAL A 140 -9.39 -5.52 15.72
C VAL A 140 -10.80 -4.91 15.70
N GLU A 141 -11.77 -5.56 15.06
CA GLU A 141 -13.16 -5.11 15.10
C GLU A 141 -13.76 -5.15 16.52
N ALA A 142 -13.41 -6.18 17.30
CA ALA A 142 -13.92 -6.37 18.65
C ALA A 142 -13.20 -5.49 19.69
N ASP A 143 -11.88 -5.44 19.63
CA ASP A 143 -11.01 -4.91 20.71
C ASP A 143 -10.34 -3.57 20.34
N GLY A 144 -10.47 -3.14 19.09
CA GLY A 144 -9.82 -1.94 18.57
C GLY A 144 -8.44 -2.22 17.94
N PRO A 145 -7.81 -1.18 17.38
CA PRO A 145 -6.62 -1.32 16.56
C PRO A 145 -5.40 -1.80 17.35
N LEU A 146 -4.56 -2.56 16.68
CA LEU A 146 -3.26 -3.00 17.20
C LEU A 146 -2.31 -1.79 17.26
N ALA A 147 -1.65 -1.61 18.41
CA ALA A 147 -0.70 -0.54 18.61
C ALA A 147 0.44 -1.01 19.51
N SER A 148 1.65 -0.47 19.27
CA SER A 148 2.81 -0.69 20.14
C SER A 148 3.87 0.37 19.84
N PRO A 149 4.50 0.94 20.87
CA PRO A 149 4.10 0.99 22.29
C PRO A 149 3.11 2.12 22.57
N VAL A 150 2.97 3.09 21.66
CA VAL A 150 2.10 4.27 21.81
C VAL A 150 1.17 4.38 20.63
N TRP A 151 -0.13 4.30 20.90
CA TRP A 151 -1.15 4.49 19.88
C TRP A 151 -1.32 5.97 19.52
N TRP A 152 -1.44 6.22 18.24
CA TRP A 152 -1.90 7.46 17.63
C TRP A 152 -2.65 7.10 16.35
N PRO A 153 -3.37 7.97 15.68
CA PRO A 153 -3.94 9.26 16.11
C PRO A 153 -5.31 9.10 16.76
N VAL A 154 -5.94 10.26 17.10
CA VAL A 154 -7.36 10.26 17.49
C VAL A 154 -8.19 9.90 16.26
N LEU A 155 -8.94 8.80 16.34
CA LEU A 155 -9.70 8.27 15.22
C LEU A 155 -11.09 8.94 15.15
N PRO A 156 -11.57 9.30 13.96
CA PRO A 156 -12.95 9.72 13.76
C PRO A 156 -13.92 8.54 13.96
N PRO A 157 -15.19 8.80 14.30
CA PRO A 157 -16.20 7.75 14.37
C PRO A 157 -16.37 7.08 13.00
N ARG A 158 -16.46 5.75 13.00
CA ARG A 158 -16.58 4.91 11.81
C ARG A 158 -18.06 4.63 11.52
N PRO A 159 -18.56 4.79 10.27
CA PRO A 159 -19.88 4.30 9.89
C PRO A 159 -19.93 2.75 9.92
N PRO A 160 -21.13 2.15 10.03
CA PRO A 160 -21.27 0.70 10.20
C PRO A 160 -20.88 -0.11 8.96
N THR A 161 -20.84 0.50 7.79
CA THR A 161 -20.47 -0.14 6.52
C THR A 161 -19.22 0.48 5.94
N ALA A 162 -18.29 -0.36 5.51
CA ALA A 162 -17.08 0.06 4.83
C ALA A 162 -17.26 -0.01 3.31
N VAL A 163 -16.69 0.97 2.61
CA VAL A 163 -16.51 0.90 1.15
C VAL A 163 -15.29 0.02 0.87
N GLU A 164 -15.37 -0.83 -0.14
CA GLU A 164 -14.26 -1.68 -0.54
C GLU A 164 -13.28 -0.92 -1.45
N LEU A 165 -11.99 -0.99 -1.16
CA LEU A 165 -10.94 -0.63 -2.11
C LEU A 165 -10.72 -1.81 -3.05
N CYS A 166 -11.22 -1.68 -4.30
CA CYS A 166 -11.20 -2.75 -5.30
C CYS A 166 -9.83 -2.96 -5.92
N ARG A 167 -9.14 -1.85 -6.27
CA ARG A 167 -7.82 -1.93 -6.91
C ARG A 167 -7.03 -0.64 -6.83
N VAL A 168 -5.72 -0.79 -6.99
CA VAL A 168 -4.79 0.32 -7.26
C VAL A 168 -4.55 0.38 -8.76
N VAL A 169 -4.52 1.56 -9.35
CA VAL A 169 -4.19 1.75 -10.77
C VAL A 169 -2.80 2.34 -10.90
N LEU A 170 -1.94 1.62 -11.61
CA LEU A 170 -0.58 2.02 -11.96
C LEU A 170 -0.53 2.36 -13.45
N ARG A 171 -0.12 3.57 -13.79
CA ARG A 171 0.17 3.99 -15.15
C ARG A 171 1.59 3.63 -15.54
N THR A 172 1.75 3.11 -16.73
CA THR A 172 3.06 2.70 -17.25
C THR A 172 3.15 2.89 -18.76
N PRO A 173 4.30 3.33 -19.29
CA PRO A 173 4.53 3.36 -20.74
C PRO A 173 4.84 1.98 -21.33
N ASP A 174 5.15 0.99 -20.47
CA ASP A 174 5.43 -0.39 -20.88
C ASP A 174 4.66 -1.36 -19.99
N ARG A 175 3.42 -1.62 -20.37
CA ARG A 175 2.53 -2.56 -19.66
C ARG A 175 3.05 -4.00 -19.72
N HIS A 176 3.76 -4.36 -20.78
CA HIS A 176 4.32 -5.70 -20.90
C HIS A 176 5.42 -5.94 -19.87
N GLU A 177 6.33 -4.97 -19.69
CA GLU A 177 7.35 -5.04 -18.64
C GLU A 177 6.74 -4.99 -17.25
N ALA A 178 5.74 -4.13 -17.02
CA ALA A 178 5.04 -4.07 -15.74
C ALA A 178 4.32 -5.39 -15.41
N ARG A 179 3.70 -6.04 -16.40
CA ARG A 179 3.08 -7.37 -16.24
C ARG A 179 4.12 -8.44 -15.89
N ARG A 180 5.28 -8.44 -16.54
CA ARG A 180 6.37 -9.36 -16.17
C ARG A 180 6.86 -9.12 -14.76
N PHE A 181 7.04 -7.86 -14.39
CA PHE A 181 7.54 -7.50 -13.07
C PHE A 181 6.54 -7.84 -11.97
N PHE A 182 5.32 -7.32 -12.02
CA PHE A 182 4.32 -7.56 -10.98
C PHE A 182 3.69 -8.95 -11.04
N GLY A 183 3.55 -9.53 -12.24
CA GLY A 183 2.99 -10.86 -12.45
C GLY A 183 4.04 -11.95 -12.25
N GLU A 184 4.93 -12.13 -13.23
CA GLU A 184 5.84 -13.28 -13.26
C GLU A 184 6.88 -13.26 -12.13
N LEU A 185 7.38 -12.07 -11.75
CA LEU A 185 8.40 -11.95 -10.71
C LEU A 185 7.81 -11.82 -9.30
N LEU A 186 6.70 -11.06 -9.14
CA LEU A 186 6.10 -10.78 -7.83
C LEU A 186 4.79 -11.53 -7.58
N GLY A 187 4.46 -12.52 -8.41
CA GLY A 187 3.40 -13.49 -8.16
C GLY A 187 1.97 -12.99 -8.37
N GLY A 188 1.77 -11.88 -9.10
CA GLY A 188 0.44 -11.43 -9.50
C GLY A 188 -0.13 -12.29 -10.63
N GLU A 189 -1.29 -12.90 -10.43
CA GLU A 189 -1.98 -13.65 -11.48
C GLU A 189 -2.81 -12.73 -12.37
N GLU A 190 -2.74 -12.92 -13.69
CA GLU A 190 -3.53 -12.15 -14.64
C GLU A 190 -5.01 -12.53 -14.53
N ALA A 191 -5.84 -11.63 -14.02
CA ALA A 191 -7.29 -11.81 -13.90
C ALA A 191 -8.01 -11.38 -15.18
N SER A 192 -7.54 -10.34 -15.85
CA SER A 192 -8.08 -9.86 -17.13
C SER A 192 -7.06 -9.04 -17.90
N SER A 193 -7.20 -9.02 -19.22
CA SER A 193 -6.38 -8.19 -20.11
C SER A 193 -7.24 -7.57 -21.21
N GLY A 194 -7.19 -6.25 -21.32
CA GLY A 194 -7.88 -5.45 -22.32
C GLY A 194 -6.91 -4.76 -23.29
N ALA A 195 -7.44 -3.90 -24.16
CA ALA A 195 -6.64 -3.17 -25.15
C ALA A 195 -5.57 -2.28 -24.49
N VAL A 196 -5.90 -1.63 -23.37
CA VAL A 196 -5.04 -0.64 -22.69
C VAL A 196 -4.82 -0.94 -21.21
N THR A 197 -5.36 -2.03 -20.67
CA THR A 197 -5.27 -2.40 -19.25
C THR A 197 -4.96 -3.87 -19.07
N THR A 198 -4.27 -4.21 -18.00
CA THR A 198 -4.11 -5.58 -17.48
C THR A 198 -4.35 -5.57 -15.98
N GLU A 199 -5.24 -6.41 -15.48
CA GLU A 199 -5.49 -6.57 -14.06
C GLU A 199 -4.75 -7.78 -13.52
N LEU A 200 -3.99 -7.57 -12.45
CA LEU A 200 -3.30 -8.59 -11.68
C LEU A 200 -3.95 -8.74 -10.31
N VAL A 201 -4.03 -9.97 -9.82
CA VAL A 201 -4.59 -10.30 -8.50
C VAL A 201 -3.62 -11.18 -7.73
N TRP A 202 -3.52 -10.96 -6.42
CA TRP A 202 -2.73 -11.76 -5.48
C TRP A 202 -3.64 -12.58 -4.57
N PRO A 203 -3.13 -13.65 -3.94
CA PRO A 203 -3.82 -14.31 -2.84
C PRO A 203 -4.25 -13.28 -1.79
N GLY A 204 -5.49 -13.40 -1.28
CA GLY A 204 -6.08 -12.39 -0.38
C GLY A 204 -6.80 -11.24 -1.08
N GLY A 205 -6.93 -11.29 -2.42
CA GLY A 205 -7.82 -10.43 -3.19
C GLY A 205 -7.27 -9.04 -3.53
N ALA A 206 -6.02 -8.75 -3.22
CA ALA A 206 -5.38 -7.49 -3.63
C ALA A 206 -5.26 -7.40 -5.15
N ARG A 207 -5.60 -6.24 -5.74
CA ARG A 207 -5.63 -6.04 -7.19
C ARG A 207 -4.82 -4.82 -7.62
N LEU A 208 -4.08 -4.99 -8.71
CA LEU A 208 -3.34 -3.94 -9.40
C LEU A 208 -3.79 -3.90 -10.87
N CYS A 209 -4.30 -2.76 -11.30
CA CYS A 209 -4.58 -2.49 -12.70
C CYS A 209 -3.39 -1.75 -13.31
N LEU A 210 -2.76 -2.35 -14.29
CA LEU A 210 -1.73 -1.74 -15.14
C LEU A 210 -2.43 -1.04 -16.30
N GLU A 211 -2.23 0.26 -16.46
CA GLU A 211 -2.86 1.08 -17.49
C GLU A 211 -1.80 1.69 -18.42
N ASP A 212 -1.94 1.49 -19.74
CA ASP A 212 -1.05 2.12 -20.70
C ASP A 212 -1.14 3.64 -20.64
N HIS A 213 0.00 4.30 -20.56
CA HIS A 213 0.07 5.75 -20.47
C HIS A 213 1.41 6.29 -20.98
N ASP A 214 1.37 7.24 -21.92
CA ASP A 214 2.57 7.85 -22.52
C ASP A 214 3.29 8.85 -21.62
N GLY A 215 2.71 9.20 -20.47
CA GLY A 215 3.28 10.13 -19.49
C GLY A 215 4.14 9.44 -18.43
N PRO A 216 4.55 10.19 -17.38
CA PRO A 216 5.33 9.63 -16.28
C PRO A 216 4.63 8.42 -15.65
N PRO A 217 5.36 7.30 -15.42
CA PRO A 217 4.79 6.12 -14.76
C PRO A 217 4.60 6.37 -13.27
N GLY A 218 3.69 5.61 -12.66
CA GLY A 218 3.45 5.63 -11.23
C GLY A 218 2.00 5.32 -10.85
N ILE A 219 1.73 5.30 -9.56
CA ILE A 219 0.37 5.11 -9.03
C ILE A 219 -0.46 6.34 -9.38
N ASP A 220 -1.57 6.11 -10.09
CA ASP A 220 -2.48 7.19 -10.52
C ASP A 220 -3.65 7.39 -9.56
N ARG A 221 -4.33 6.30 -9.21
CA ARG A 221 -5.57 6.36 -8.42
C ARG A 221 -5.86 5.07 -7.66
N LEU A 222 -6.77 5.21 -6.70
CA LEU A 222 -7.43 4.13 -6.00
C LEU A 222 -8.86 4.02 -6.51
N GLU A 223 -9.34 2.81 -6.77
CA GLU A 223 -10.72 2.58 -7.22
C GLU A 223 -11.51 1.82 -6.14
N LEU A 224 -12.63 2.44 -5.76
CA LEU A 224 -13.55 1.93 -4.75
C LEU A 224 -14.73 1.21 -5.42
N ALA A 225 -15.33 0.23 -4.73
CA ALA A 225 -16.56 -0.41 -5.19
C ALA A 225 -17.70 0.59 -5.24
N GLY A 226 -18.44 0.54 -6.37
CA GLY A 226 -19.64 1.35 -6.59
C GLY A 226 -19.35 2.81 -6.96
N ALA A 227 -20.42 3.52 -7.28
CA ALA A 227 -20.36 4.92 -7.69
C ALA A 227 -20.04 5.81 -6.47
N ALA A 228 -18.80 6.22 -6.34
CA ALA A 228 -18.36 7.21 -5.37
C ALA A 228 -17.88 8.48 -6.10
N PRO A 229 -18.14 9.69 -5.58
CA PRO A 229 -17.59 10.90 -6.17
C PRO A 229 -16.06 10.90 -6.09
N GLU A 230 -15.43 11.41 -7.13
CA GLU A 230 -13.97 11.58 -7.11
C GLU A 230 -13.56 12.49 -5.96
N ARG A 231 -12.52 12.09 -5.24
CA ARG A 231 -11.92 12.84 -4.13
C ARG A 231 -10.41 12.65 -4.10
N ARG A 232 -9.74 13.39 -3.23
CA ARG A 232 -8.32 13.18 -2.95
C ARG A 232 -8.12 12.78 -1.50
N VAL A 233 -7.27 11.77 -1.29
CA VAL A 233 -6.85 11.30 0.02
C VAL A 233 -5.33 11.33 0.04
N ALA A 234 -4.74 12.10 0.94
CA ALA A 234 -3.28 12.30 0.96
C ALA A 234 -2.73 12.53 -0.46
N GLY A 235 -3.25 13.53 -1.18
CA GLY A 235 -2.85 13.87 -2.54
C GLY A 235 -3.27 12.89 -3.65
N THR A 236 -3.65 11.66 -3.33
CA THR A 236 -3.99 10.60 -4.29
C THR A 236 -5.46 10.68 -4.73
N ARG A 237 -5.72 10.48 -6.02
CA ARG A 237 -7.08 10.38 -6.55
C ARG A 237 -7.75 9.09 -6.05
N VAL A 238 -9.00 9.21 -5.62
CA VAL A 238 -9.85 8.10 -5.21
C VAL A 238 -11.17 8.22 -5.95
N VAL A 239 -11.55 7.21 -6.70
CA VAL A 239 -12.72 7.22 -7.58
C VAL A 239 -13.59 5.99 -7.36
N GLY A 240 -14.88 6.08 -7.69
CA GLY A 240 -15.76 4.91 -7.79
C GLY A 240 -15.50 4.13 -9.08
N SER A 241 -15.64 2.81 -9.02
CA SER A 241 -15.52 1.89 -10.15
C SER A 241 -16.86 1.51 -10.75
#